data_50d61a37dee77e58998e8522e5dd2063
#
_entry.id   50d61a37dee77e58998e8522e5dd2063
#
_cell.length_a   1.000
_cell.length_b   1.000
_cell.length_c   1.000
_cell.angle_alpha   90.00
_cell.angle_beta   90.00
_cell.angle_gamma   90.00
#
_symmetry.space_group_name_H-M   'P 1'
#
loop_
_entity.id
_entity.type
_entity.pdbx_description
1 polymer ?
#
loop_
_entity_poly.entity_id
_entity_poly.type
_entity_poly.pdbx_seq_one_letter_code
_entity_poly.pdbx_strand_id
1 'polypeptide(L)'
;PDGREIALTHPSVATLQRIGSWQRLAAHEVGLLREAQVHDGPVGQRGAMQLHAGGSGVDHLGWIVPNHALRRTAYEAAAQLPGVRLIAGARVTHVAVTPAHAELEYTGARQSGAPAERLQAPLLIAADSRFSAMRRQLGIGASMHDFGRTVIVCRLRHELAHHEVAHECFGYEQTLAILPLPGDPVDGSPMCSAVVTTGAAQAQELLALSPEEYAARVQAQFQHRLGAMQLAGERHAYPLVAVYAHRFAATRCALLGDAAVGMHPVTAHGYNLGLAGVHSLTQALTAAHARGADLGAASVLEPYARGHHRHAWPLYQGTNAIVRLYTDDRPLPKLLRQAVLAGSNRLPPLKGLIVSQLTGRRPAWPTLAP
;
A
#
# COMPACT_ATOMS: atom_id res chain seq x y z
N PRO A 1 1.50 -13.85 9.84
CA PRO A 1 1.20 -13.28 8.51
C PRO A 1 -0.15 -12.56 8.57
N ASP A 2 -0.31 -11.49 7.80
CA ASP A 2 -1.57 -10.74 7.70
C ASP A 2 -2.19 -10.87 6.29
N GLY A 3 -1.69 -11.79 5.49
CA GLY A 3 -2.17 -12.14 4.16
C GLY A 3 -1.98 -11.07 3.08
N ARG A 4 -1.51 -9.88 3.44
CA ARG A 4 -1.37 -8.77 2.48
C ARG A 4 -0.11 -8.91 1.64
N GLU A 5 -0.28 -8.68 0.35
CA GLU A 5 0.80 -8.55 -0.61
C GLU A 5 0.94 -7.09 -1.05
N ILE A 6 2.17 -6.63 -1.16
CA ILE A 6 2.49 -5.25 -1.49
C ILE A 6 3.14 -5.19 -2.86
N ALA A 7 2.50 -4.49 -3.78
CA ALA A 7 3.12 -4.16 -5.06
C ALA A 7 4.10 -2.99 -4.87
N LEU A 8 5.36 -3.22 -5.20
CA LEU A 8 6.45 -2.26 -5.01
C LEU A 8 6.86 -1.63 -6.34
N THR A 9 6.97 -0.31 -6.35
CA THR A 9 7.54 0.46 -7.47
C THR A 9 9.06 0.42 -7.46
N HIS A 10 9.70 0.73 -8.59
CA HIS A 10 11.16 0.80 -8.70
C HIS A 10 11.82 1.75 -7.67
N PRO A 11 11.32 2.98 -7.41
CA PRO A 11 11.86 3.84 -6.35
C PRO A 11 11.72 3.26 -4.94
N SER A 12 10.64 2.51 -4.69
CA SER A 12 10.44 1.85 -3.41
C SER A 12 11.47 0.75 -3.17
N VAL A 13 11.72 -0.09 -4.17
CA VAL A 13 12.78 -1.11 -4.12
C VAL A 13 14.16 -0.47 -3.92
N ALA A 14 14.48 0.61 -4.65
CA ALA A 14 15.72 1.35 -4.45
C ALA A 14 15.86 1.93 -3.02
N THR A 15 14.75 2.31 -2.39
CA THR A 15 14.75 2.74 -0.99
C THR A 15 14.99 1.55 -0.05
N LEU A 16 14.32 0.42 -0.26
CA LEU A 16 14.52 -0.81 0.54
C LEU A 16 15.96 -1.35 0.40
N GLN A 17 16.57 -1.23 -0.79
CA GLN A 17 17.97 -1.58 -1.02
C GLN A 17 18.93 -0.71 -0.20
N ARG A 18 18.71 0.62 -0.18
CA ARG A 18 19.54 1.56 0.58
C ARG A 18 19.51 1.33 2.09
N ILE A 19 18.35 0.93 2.64
CA ILE A 19 18.23 0.60 4.07
C ILE A 19 18.61 -0.84 4.42
N GLY A 20 19.05 -1.64 3.42
CA GLY A 20 19.48 -3.01 3.63
C GLY A 20 18.34 -4.01 3.90
N SER A 21 17.09 -3.62 3.71
CA SER A 21 15.92 -4.49 3.89
C SER A 21 15.72 -5.43 2.69
N TRP A 22 15.91 -4.95 1.45
CA TRP A 22 15.70 -5.72 0.23
C TRP A 22 16.57 -6.97 0.14
N GLN A 23 17.85 -6.87 0.50
CA GLN A 23 18.83 -7.96 0.44
C GLN A 23 18.56 -9.10 1.43
N ARG A 24 17.64 -8.88 2.38
CA ARG A 24 17.21 -9.88 3.37
C ARG A 24 15.96 -10.65 2.96
N LEU A 25 15.35 -10.27 1.83
CA LEU A 25 14.24 -11.03 1.27
C LEU A 25 14.77 -12.31 0.62
N ALA A 26 14.09 -13.42 0.86
CA ALA A 26 14.37 -14.65 0.15
C ALA A 26 13.80 -14.58 -1.28
N ALA A 27 14.41 -15.30 -2.21
CA ALA A 27 13.98 -15.29 -3.63
C ALA A 27 12.50 -15.69 -3.80
N HIS A 28 12.01 -16.64 -3.01
CA HIS A 28 10.62 -17.09 -3.03
C HIS A 28 9.62 -16.11 -2.37
N GLU A 29 10.10 -15.01 -1.80
CA GLU A 29 9.26 -13.94 -1.26
C GLU A 29 9.06 -12.78 -2.25
N VAL A 30 9.74 -12.81 -3.40
CA VAL A 30 9.73 -11.71 -4.37
C VAL A 30 9.11 -12.18 -5.68
N GLY A 31 7.86 -11.79 -5.92
CA GLY A 31 7.16 -11.99 -7.19
C GLY A 31 7.44 -10.85 -8.17
N LEU A 32 7.54 -11.17 -9.46
CA LEU A 32 7.61 -10.17 -10.51
C LEU A 32 6.20 -9.75 -10.93
N LEU A 33 6.01 -8.46 -11.15
CA LEU A 33 4.80 -7.88 -11.75
C LEU A 33 5.17 -7.33 -13.13
N ARG A 34 4.91 -8.12 -14.18
CA ARG A 34 5.23 -7.76 -15.57
C ARG A 34 4.17 -6.87 -16.19
N GLU A 35 2.91 -7.26 -16.00
CA GLU A 35 1.76 -6.62 -16.59
C GLU A 35 0.61 -6.50 -15.57
N ALA A 36 -0.26 -5.51 -15.76
CA ALA A 36 -1.54 -5.41 -15.06
C ALA A 36 -2.68 -5.21 -16.05
N GLN A 37 -3.78 -5.91 -15.82
CA GLN A 37 -4.99 -5.84 -16.62
C GLN A 37 -6.17 -5.38 -15.78
N VAL A 38 -6.87 -4.35 -16.24
CA VAL A 38 -8.07 -3.82 -15.57
C VAL A 38 -9.28 -4.14 -16.40
N HIS A 39 -10.27 -4.83 -15.80
CA HIS A 39 -11.48 -5.31 -16.44
C HIS A 39 -12.73 -4.59 -15.89
N ASP A 40 -13.66 -4.23 -16.77
CA ASP A 40 -15.01 -3.78 -16.40
C ASP A 40 -15.94 -4.99 -16.37
N GLY A 41 -16.09 -5.62 -15.22
CA GLY A 41 -16.77 -6.88 -15.03
C GLY A 41 -15.83 -8.09 -15.04
N PRO A 42 -16.38 -9.30 -15.31
CA PRO A 42 -15.60 -10.53 -15.38
C PRO A 42 -14.54 -10.52 -16.48
N VAL A 43 -13.46 -11.25 -16.24
CA VAL A 43 -12.36 -11.39 -17.20
C VAL A 43 -12.85 -11.95 -18.52
N GLY A 44 -12.49 -11.32 -19.64
CA GLY A 44 -12.77 -11.81 -20.98
C GLY A 44 -14.11 -11.40 -21.59
N GLN A 45 -15.01 -10.77 -20.85
CA GLN A 45 -16.29 -10.30 -21.40
C GLN A 45 -16.17 -9.01 -22.23
N ARG A 46 -15.18 -8.17 -21.93
CA ARG A 46 -14.89 -6.92 -22.66
C ARG A 46 -13.38 -6.73 -22.72
N GLY A 47 -12.90 -5.90 -23.65
CA GLY A 47 -11.47 -5.57 -23.73
C GLY A 47 -10.94 -4.99 -22.43
N ALA A 48 -9.85 -5.57 -21.90
CA ALA A 48 -9.17 -5.07 -20.73
C ALA A 48 -8.28 -3.87 -21.07
N MET A 49 -8.10 -2.95 -20.12
CA MET A 49 -7.00 -2.00 -20.19
C MET A 49 -5.72 -2.73 -19.78
N GLN A 50 -4.80 -2.91 -20.72
CA GLN A 50 -3.51 -3.55 -20.48
C GLN A 50 -2.47 -2.51 -20.14
N LEU A 51 -1.79 -2.70 -19.03
CA LEU A 51 -0.72 -1.86 -18.51
C LEU A 51 0.57 -2.67 -18.47
N HIS A 52 1.54 -2.30 -19.29
CA HIS A 52 2.88 -2.89 -19.34
C HIS A 52 3.93 -1.78 -19.34
N ALA A 53 5.11 -2.11 -18.90
CA ALA A 53 6.18 -1.15 -18.70
C ALA A 53 6.80 -0.59 -20.00
N GLY A 54 6.35 -1.04 -21.17
CA GLY A 54 6.88 -0.62 -22.46
C GLY A 54 6.92 0.90 -22.62
N GLY A 55 8.10 1.44 -23.01
CA GLY A 55 8.33 2.87 -23.15
C GLY A 55 8.68 3.62 -21.85
N SER A 56 8.69 2.96 -20.69
CA SER A 56 9.09 3.55 -19.41
C SER A 56 10.57 3.36 -19.06
N GLY A 57 11.33 2.69 -19.94
CA GLY A 57 12.74 2.35 -19.72
C GLY A 57 12.99 1.22 -18.73
N VAL A 58 11.96 0.41 -18.44
CA VAL A 58 12.01 -0.81 -17.64
C VAL A 58 11.21 -1.91 -18.34
N ASP A 59 11.47 -3.16 -18.02
CA ASP A 59 10.88 -4.35 -18.63
C ASP A 59 9.69 -4.92 -17.86
N HIS A 60 9.41 -4.41 -16.65
CA HIS A 60 8.32 -4.83 -15.78
C HIS A 60 7.77 -3.65 -14.95
N LEU A 61 6.55 -3.79 -14.45
CA LEU A 61 5.88 -2.75 -13.67
C LEU A 61 6.44 -2.61 -12.26
N GLY A 62 6.89 -3.71 -11.65
CA GLY A 62 7.40 -3.73 -10.30
C GLY A 62 7.47 -5.14 -9.72
N TRP A 63 7.35 -5.25 -8.40
CA TRP A 63 7.43 -6.51 -7.67
C TRP A 63 6.27 -6.63 -6.69
N ILE A 64 5.94 -7.88 -6.33
CA ILE A 64 4.97 -8.18 -5.28
C ILE A 64 5.70 -8.90 -4.16
N VAL A 65 5.58 -8.37 -2.95
CA VAL A 65 6.27 -8.90 -1.77
C VAL A 65 5.30 -8.99 -0.60
N PRO A 66 5.30 -10.07 0.18
CA PRO A 66 4.47 -10.20 1.38
C PRO A 66 4.74 -9.09 2.39
N ASN A 67 3.70 -8.47 2.93
CA ASN A 67 3.85 -7.42 3.93
C ASN A 67 4.63 -7.89 5.18
N HIS A 68 4.42 -9.14 5.60
CA HIS A 68 5.16 -9.68 6.75
C HIS A 68 6.66 -9.83 6.46
N ALA A 69 7.06 -10.15 5.22
CA ALA A 69 8.46 -10.22 4.83
C ALA A 69 9.11 -8.84 4.81
N LEU A 70 8.40 -7.81 4.29
CA LEU A 70 8.87 -6.42 4.34
C LEU A 70 9.06 -5.95 5.80
N ARG A 71 8.12 -6.27 6.69
CA ARG A 71 8.23 -5.92 8.11
C ARG A 71 9.38 -6.65 8.79
N ARG A 72 9.55 -7.96 8.55
CA ARG A 72 10.65 -8.76 9.09
C ARG A 72 12.00 -8.18 8.66
N THR A 73 12.20 -7.98 7.37
CA THR A 73 13.49 -7.51 6.83
C THR A 73 13.82 -6.07 7.24
N ALA A 74 12.81 -5.20 7.38
CA ALA A 74 13.00 -3.85 7.91
C ALA A 74 13.38 -3.88 9.40
N TYR A 75 12.74 -4.75 10.20
CA TYR A 75 13.10 -4.95 11.60
C TYR A 75 14.54 -5.47 11.75
N GLU A 76 14.90 -6.50 10.99
CA GLU A 76 16.24 -7.11 10.99
C GLU A 76 17.31 -6.08 10.58
N ALA A 77 17.04 -5.24 9.59
CA ALA A 77 17.93 -4.17 9.16
C ALA A 77 18.12 -3.12 10.28
N ALA A 78 17.02 -2.68 10.89
CA ALA A 78 17.06 -1.70 11.97
C ALA A 78 17.77 -2.23 13.22
N ALA A 79 17.57 -3.51 13.57
CA ALA A 79 18.17 -4.14 14.75
C ALA A 79 19.71 -4.23 14.68
N GLN A 80 20.30 -4.15 13.48
CA GLN A 80 21.75 -4.18 13.30
C GLN A 80 22.40 -2.79 13.40
N LEU A 81 21.61 -1.71 13.49
CA LEU A 81 22.14 -0.36 13.57
C LEU A 81 22.44 0.03 15.03
N PRO A 82 23.68 0.35 15.38
CA PRO A 82 24.07 0.61 16.77
C PRO A 82 23.39 1.86 17.37
N GLY A 83 22.93 2.79 16.52
CA GLY A 83 22.20 3.99 16.95
C GLY A 83 20.68 3.81 17.07
N VAL A 84 20.15 2.61 16.84
CA VAL A 84 18.71 2.33 16.87
C VAL A 84 18.36 1.43 18.05
N ARG A 85 17.51 1.94 18.95
CA ARG A 85 16.93 1.14 20.03
C ARG A 85 15.52 0.70 19.66
N LEU A 86 15.28 -0.61 19.58
CA LEU A 86 13.97 -1.21 19.34
C LEU A 86 13.34 -1.64 20.65
N ILE A 87 12.14 -1.13 20.95
CA ILE A 87 11.37 -1.48 22.15
C ILE A 87 10.12 -2.23 21.68
N ALA A 88 10.25 -3.54 21.54
CA ALA A 88 9.17 -4.42 21.10
C ALA A 88 8.20 -4.74 22.24
N GLY A 89 6.94 -5.01 21.91
CA GLY A 89 5.89 -5.32 22.87
C GLY A 89 5.53 -4.12 23.76
N ALA A 90 5.86 -2.91 23.35
CA ALA A 90 5.50 -1.68 24.05
C ALA A 90 4.23 -1.05 23.45
N ARG A 91 3.42 -0.48 24.33
CA ARG A 91 2.24 0.29 23.95
C ARG A 91 2.42 1.74 24.38
N VAL A 92 2.45 2.65 23.40
CA VAL A 92 2.44 4.10 23.69
C VAL A 92 1.08 4.47 24.27
N THR A 93 1.08 5.06 25.45
CA THR A 93 -0.13 5.46 26.19
C THR A 93 -0.39 6.96 26.12
N HIS A 94 0.68 7.77 26.08
CA HIS A 94 0.57 9.22 26.01
C HIS A 94 1.66 9.80 25.12
N VAL A 95 1.32 10.89 24.39
CA VAL A 95 2.28 11.73 23.68
C VAL A 95 1.96 13.20 23.89
N ALA A 96 3.01 14.00 24.07
CA ALA A 96 2.93 15.46 24.21
C ALA A 96 4.09 16.12 23.48
N VAL A 97 3.92 17.38 23.12
CA VAL A 97 4.98 18.21 22.53
C VAL A 97 5.06 19.56 23.25
N THR A 98 6.28 19.99 23.48
CA THR A 98 6.60 21.33 24.01
C THR A 98 7.41 22.09 22.96
N PRO A 99 7.71 23.36 23.12
CA PRO A 99 8.64 24.06 22.25
C PRO A 99 10.05 23.46 22.25
N ALA A 100 10.45 22.79 23.34
CA ALA A 100 11.80 22.26 23.54
C ALA A 100 11.97 20.81 23.09
N HIS A 101 10.98 19.93 23.32
CA HIS A 101 11.06 18.49 23.05
C HIS A 101 9.67 17.87 22.80
N ALA A 102 9.67 16.72 22.17
CA ALA A 102 8.56 15.77 22.16
C ALA A 102 8.73 14.76 23.29
N GLU A 103 7.63 14.32 23.87
CA GLU A 103 7.58 13.37 24.99
C GLU A 103 6.57 12.27 24.67
N LEU A 104 6.92 11.03 25.05
CA LEU A 104 5.98 9.92 25.01
C LEU A 104 6.10 9.07 26.29
N GLU A 105 4.97 8.49 26.68
CA GLU A 105 4.90 7.46 27.70
C GLU A 105 4.50 6.13 27.07
N TYR A 106 5.09 5.04 27.54
CA TYR A 106 4.76 3.70 27.08
C TYR A 106 4.78 2.69 28.22
N THR A 107 4.03 1.62 28.06
CA THR A 107 4.01 0.46 28.96
C THR A 107 4.48 -0.77 28.21
N GLY A 108 5.27 -1.63 28.88
CA GLY A 108 5.69 -2.92 28.32
C GLY A 108 4.54 -3.93 28.33
N ALA A 109 4.39 -4.73 27.25
CA ALA A 109 3.34 -5.74 27.14
C ALA A 109 3.47 -6.90 28.14
N ARG A 110 4.67 -7.13 28.70
CA ARG A 110 4.99 -8.28 29.57
C ARG A 110 4.80 -8.04 31.06
N GLN A 111 4.54 -6.81 31.50
CA GLN A 111 4.36 -6.48 32.91
C GLN A 111 3.06 -5.69 33.09
N SER A 112 1.96 -6.41 33.21
CA SER A 112 0.69 -5.82 33.65
C SER A 112 0.91 -5.19 35.03
N GLY A 113 0.78 -3.84 35.13
CA GLY A 113 0.97 -3.11 36.38
C GLY A 113 2.37 -2.45 36.56
N ALA A 114 3.29 -2.59 35.61
CA ALA A 114 4.54 -1.80 35.64
C ALA A 114 4.25 -0.31 35.41
N PRO A 115 4.99 0.61 36.06
CA PRO A 115 4.86 2.04 35.79
C PRO A 115 5.18 2.34 34.34
N ALA A 116 4.50 3.35 33.79
CA ALA A 116 4.80 3.83 32.45
C ALA A 116 6.22 4.41 32.41
N GLU A 117 6.96 4.02 31.38
CA GLU A 117 8.26 4.63 31.09
C GLU A 117 8.08 5.87 30.22
N ARG A 118 8.94 6.87 30.41
CA ARG A 118 8.89 8.15 29.69
C ARG A 118 10.16 8.33 28.85
N LEU A 119 9.98 8.79 27.62
CA LEU A 119 11.05 9.15 26.70
C LEU A 119 10.86 10.59 26.23
N GLN A 120 11.97 11.31 26.11
CA GLN A 120 12.01 12.64 25.50
C GLN A 120 12.98 12.65 24.32
N ALA A 121 12.60 13.36 23.25
CA ALA A 121 13.40 13.49 22.05
C ALA A 121 13.18 14.85 21.37
N PRO A 122 14.10 15.33 20.54
CA PRO A 122 13.92 16.55 19.77
C PRO A 122 12.74 16.46 18.78
N LEU A 123 12.43 15.26 18.29
CA LEU A 123 11.42 14.98 17.29
C LEU A 123 10.71 13.65 17.56
N LEU A 124 9.39 13.63 17.45
CA LEU A 124 8.55 12.44 17.40
C LEU A 124 8.11 12.19 15.96
N ILE A 125 8.24 10.95 15.48
CA ILE A 125 7.70 10.51 14.18
C ILE A 125 6.59 9.49 14.46
N ALA A 126 5.35 9.86 14.15
CA ALA A 126 4.20 8.96 14.28
C ALA A 126 4.00 8.18 12.97
N ALA A 127 4.22 6.86 13.04
CA ALA A 127 4.09 5.92 11.92
C ALA A 127 3.26 4.68 12.34
N ASP A 128 2.26 4.88 13.20
CA ASP A 128 1.50 3.81 13.85
C ASP A 128 0.44 3.20 12.91
N SER A 129 -0.64 3.90 12.58
CA SER A 129 -1.68 3.36 11.70
C SER A 129 -2.57 4.47 11.13
N ARG A 130 -3.48 4.11 10.20
CA ARG A 130 -4.52 5.03 9.70
C ARG A 130 -5.44 5.56 10.82
N PHE A 131 -5.63 4.79 11.88
CA PHE A 131 -6.36 5.21 13.07
C PHE A 131 -5.44 5.77 14.16
N SER A 132 -4.35 6.37 13.79
CA SER A 132 -3.25 6.84 14.63
C SER A 132 -3.71 7.44 15.95
N ALA A 133 -3.34 6.79 17.05
CA ALA A 133 -3.59 7.29 18.39
C ALA A 133 -2.71 8.51 18.69
N MET A 134 -1.45 8.49 18.23
CA MET A 134 -0.52 9.59 18.40
C MET A 134 -0.98 10.85 17.67
N ARG A 135 -1.42 10.73 16.40
CA ARG A 135 -2.00 11.86 15.65
C ARG A 135 -3.15 12.52 16.41
N ARG A 136 -4.07 11.72 16.96
CA ARG A 136 -5.24 12.25 17.71
C ARG A 136 -4.83 12.94 18.99
N GLN A 137 -3.90 12.37 19.77
CA GLN A 137 -3.40 12.99 21.00
C GLN A 137 -2.69 14.32 20.74
N LEU A 138 -2.02 14.44 19.59
CA LEU A 138 -1.37 15.68 19.14
C LEU A 138 -2.35 16.70 18.53
N GLY A 139 -3.67 16.45 18.58
CA GLY A 139 -4.69 17.36 18.06
C GLY A 139 -4.65 17.50 16.52
N ILE A 140 -4.05 16.56 15.80
CA ILE A 140 -4.02 16.59 14.34
C ILE A 140 -5.25 15.85 13.81
N GLY A 141 -6.21 16.59 13.27
CA GLY A 141 -7.41 16.06 12.63
C GLY A 141 -7.10 15.30 11.33
N ALA A 142 -8.04 14.48 10.88
CA ALA A 142 -7.98 13.78 9.60
C ALA A 142 -9.37 13.67 8.98
N SER A 143 -9.44 13.75 7.66
CA SER A 143 -10.61 13.33 6.90
C SER A 143 -10.60 11.81 6.79
N MET A 144 -11.71 11.17 7.13
CA MET A 144 -11.89 9.74 7.06
C MET A 144 -13.04 9.41 6.13
N HIS A 145 -12.86 8.42 5.28
CA HIS A 145 -13.90 7.92 4.38
C HIS A 145 -14.01 6.40 4.52
N ASP A 146 -15.10 5.97 5.12
CA ASP A 146 -15.47 4.55 5.15
C ASP A 146 -16.25 4.22 3.87
N PHE A 147 -15.76 3.24 3.13
CA PHE A 147 -16.40 2.79 1.88
C PHE A 147 -17.57 1.83 2.13
N GLY A 148 -17.83 1.44 3.39
CA GLY A 148 -18.84 0.44 3.73
C GLY A 148 -18.54 -0.94 3.16
N ARG A 149 -17.27 -1.23 2.88
CA ARG A 149 -16.83 -2.47 2.24
C ARG A 149 -15.76 -3.17 3.08
N THR A 150 -15.69 -4.49 2.90
CA THR A 150 -14.67 -5.35 3.51
C THR A 150 -13.80 -5.94 2.42
N VAL A 151 -12.49 -5.96 2.64
CA VAL A 151 -11.51 -6.66 1.81
C VAL A 151 -11.19 -8.00 2.46
N ILE A 152 -11.31 -9.08 1.71
CA ILE A 152 -10.83 -10.42 2.10
C ILE A 152 -9.60 -10.73 1.26
N VAL A 153 -8.49 -11.05 1.91
CA VAL A 153 -7.21 -11.38 1.27
C VAL A 153 -6.84 -12.81 1.61
N CYS A 154 -6.44 -13.58 0.63
CA CYS A 154 -5.92 -14.94 0.81
C CYS A 154 -4.94 -15.32 -0.29
N ARG A 155 -4.20 -16.40 -0.08
CA ARG A 155 -3.38 -17.04 -1.10
C ARG A 155 -4.08 -18.27 -1.64
N LEU A 156 -3.90 -18.52 -2.93
CA LEU A 156 -4.43 -19.69 -3.63
C LEU A 156 -3.31 -20.35 -4.44
N ARG A 157 -3.22 -21.69 -4.39
CA ARG A 157 -2.51 -22.49 -5.38
C ARG A 157 -3.41 -22.67 -6.59
N HIS A 158 -2.82 -22.81 -7.77
CA HIS A 158 -3.58 -22.99 -9.01
C HIS A 158 -2.76 -23.82 -10.03
N GLU A 159 -3.43 -24.28 -11.09
CA GLU A 159 -2.80 -25.21 -12.06
C GLU A 159 -2.04 -24.49 -13.17
N LEU A 160 -2.65 -23.44 -13.76
CA LEU A 160 -2.13 -22.79 -14.98
C LEU A 160 -1.24 -21.61 -14.63
N ALA A 161 -0.21 -21.33 -15.41
CA ALA A 161 0.70 -20.21 -15.16
C ALA A 161 -0.02 -18.85 -15.24
N HIS A 162 0.26 -17.95 -14.29
CA HIS A 162 -0.26 -16.58 -14.25
C HIS A 162 0.54 -15.59 -15.11
N HIS A 163 1.68 -16.00 -15.67
CA HIS A 163 2.54 -15.19 -16.55
C HIS A 163 2.95 -13.82 -15.96
N GLU A 164 3.01 -13.70 -14.63
CA GLU A 164 3.36 -12.46 -13.91
C GLU A 164 2.39 -11.29 -14.20
N VAL A 165 1.13 -11.62 -14.53
CA VAL A 165 0.07 -10.67 -14.83
C VAL A 165 -0.83 -10.50 -13.61
N ALA A 166 -1.00 -9.26 -13.16
CA ALA A 166 -2.04 -8.91 -12.19
C ALA A 166 -3.36 -8.59 -12.90
N HIS A 167 -4.46 -9.01 -12.33
CA HIS A 167 -5.80 -8.72 -12.82
C HIS A 167 -6.62 -7.97 -11.77
N GLU A 168 -7.25 -6.87 -12.17
CA GLU A 168 -8.23 -6.14 -11.37
C GLU A 168 -9.57 -6.19 -12.08
N CYS A 169 -10.53 -6.93 -11.52
CA CYS A 169 -11.85 -7.18 -12.09
C CYS A 169 -12.89 -6.40 -11.30
N PHE A 170 -13.34 -5.26 -11.84
CA PHE A 170 -14.35 -4.42 -11.21
C PHE A 170 -15.75 -4.97 -11.48
N GLY A 171 -16.32 -5.68 -10.52
CA GLY A 171 -17.74 -6.00 -10.46
C GLY A 171 -18.51 -4.96 -9.64
N TYR A 172 -19.83 -4.92 -9.80
CA TYR A 172 -20.67 -3.93 -9.12
C TYR A 172 -20.79 -4.22 -7.61
N GLU A 173 -21.11 -5.46 -7.29
CA GLU A 173 -21.27 -5.90 -5.90
C GLU A 173 -19.95 -6.33 -5.27
N GLN A 174 -19.03 -6.83 -6.10
CA GLN A 174 -17.77 -7.41 -5.67
C GLN A 174 -16.66 -7.12 -6.67
N THR A 175 -15.50 -6.70 -6.16
CA THR A 175 -14.27 -6.59 -6.95
C THR A 175 -13.35 -7.75 -6.62
N LEU A 176 -12.69 -8.29 -7.64
CA LEU A 176 -11.68 -9.34 -7.47
C LEU A 176 -10.35 -8.87 -8.08
N ALA A 177 -9.30 -8.81 -7.26
CA ALA A 177 -7.94 -8.72 -7.78
C ALA A 177 -7.23 -10.06 -7.62
N ILE A 178 -6.51 -10.47 -8.67
CA ILE A 178 -5.59 -11.62 -8.67
C ILE A 178 -4.18 -11.08 -8.91
N LEU A 179 -3.31 -11.30 -7.94
CA LEU A 179 -1.92 -10.85 -7.96
C LEU A 179 -0.99 -12.07 -8.13
N PRO A 180 -0.03 -12.03 -9.09
CA PRO A 180 0.89 -13.14 -9.30
C PRO A 180 1.86 -13.23 -8.12
N LEU A 181 2.04 -14.42 -7.56
CA LEU A 181 3.04 -14.70 -6.53
C LEU A 181 4.11 -15.64 -7.06
N PRO A 182 5.28 -15.69 -6.41
CA PRO A 182 6.23 -16.79 -6.64
C PRO A 182 5.58 -18.13 -6.37
N GLY A 183 6.07 -19.18 -7.00
CA GLY A 183 5.61 -20.54 -6.72
C GLY A 183 5.76 -20.92 -5.24
N ASP A 184 4.98 -21.89 -4.81
CA ASP A 184 5.07 -22.44 -3.46
C ASP A 184 6.51 -22.90 -3.17
N PRO A 185 7.12 -22.48 -2.06
CA PRO A 185 8.52 -22.82 -1.76
C PRO A 185 8.74 -24.31 -1.49
N VAL A 186 7.69 -25.10 -1.27
CA VAL A 186 7.79 -26.53 -0.97
C VAL A 186 7.77 -27.38 -2.24
N ASP A 187 6.83 -27.13 -3.15
CA ASP A 187 6.58 -27.97 -4.32
C ASP A 187 6.63 -27.21 -5.66
N GLY A 188 6.84 -25.89 -5.64
CA GLY A 188 6.91 -25.05 -6.83
C GLY A 188 5.58 -24.80 -7.52
N SER A 189 4.45 -25.24 -6.94
CA SER A 189 3.12 -25.02 -7.54
C SER A 189 2.83 -23.53 -7.72
N PRO A 190 2.19 -23.13 -8.84
CA PRO A 190 1.84 -21.74 -9.09
C PRO A 190 0.93 -21.18 -7.99
N MET A 191 1.19 -19.94 -7.59
CA MET A 191 0.43 -19.26 -6.54
C MET A 191 -0.02 -17.87 -6.94
N CYS A 192 -1.17 -17.46 -6.43
CA CYS A 192 -1.64 -16.08 -6.51
C CYS A 192 -2.18 -15.59 -5.18
N SER A 193 -2.24 -14.28 -5.01
CA SER A 193 -3.05 -13.64 -3.98
C SER A 193 -4.39 -13.21 -4.56
N ALA A 194 -5.49 -13.62 -3.96
CA ALA A 194 -6.82 -13.14 -4.28
C ALA A 194 -7.25 -12.08 -3.26
N VAL A 195 -7.70 -10.95 -3.78
CA VAL A 195 -8.21 -9.81 -2.99
C VAL A 195 -9.66 -9.58 -3.39
N VAL A 196 -10.57 -9.98 -2.55
CA VAL A 196 -12.02 -9.84 -2.75
C VAL A 196 -12.52 -8.65 -1.96
N THR A 197 -13.12 -7.68 -2.64
CA THR A 197 -13.73 -6.50 -1.99
C THR A 197 -15.24 -6.53 -2.17
N THR A 198 -15.98 -6.54 -1.08
CA THR A 198 -17.45 -6.66 -1.12
C THR A 198 -18.12 -5.96 0.07
N GLY A 199 -19.46 -5.93 0.09
CA GLY A 199 -20.22 -5.42 1.23
C GLY A 199 -20.04 -6.27 2.49
N ALA A 200 -20.27 -5.69 3.67
CA ALA A 200 -20.01 -6.35 4.95
C ALA A 200 -20.79 -7.65 5.13
N ALA A 201 -22.08 -7.69 4.73
CA ALA A 201 -22.91 -8.89 4.82
C ALA A 201 -22.35 -10.04 3.95
N GLN A 202 -22.07 -9.76 2.68
CA GLN A 202 -21.51 -10.74 1.77
C GLN A 202 -20.09 -11.19 2.17
N ALA A 203 -19.32 -10.31 2.80
CA ALA A 203 -18.01 -10.68 3.35
C ALA A 203 -18.14 -11.74 4.45
N GLN A 204 -19.16 -11.62 5.33
CA GLN A 204 -19.45 -12.63 6.37
C GLN A 204 -19.83 -13.97 5.75
N GLU A 205 -20.68 -13.97 4.71
CA GLU A 205 -21.04 -15.19 3.99
C GLU A 205 -19.81 -15.86 3.37
N LEU A 206 -18.94 -15.09 2.69
CA LEU A 206 -17.71 -15.60 2.09
C LEU A 206 -16.72 -16.16 3.14
N LEU A 207 -16.64 -15.55 4.31
CA LEU A 207 -15.78 -16.01 5.38
C LEU A 207 -16.31 -17.27 6.06
N ALA A 208 -17.63 -17.52 6.00
CA ALA A 208 -18.27 -18.71 6.54
C ALA A 208 -18.14 -19.96 5.64
N LEU A 209 -17.79 -19.79 4.35
CA LEU A 209 -17.58 -20.91 3.42
C LEU A 209 -16.42 -21.82 3.88
N SER A 210 -16.49 -23.10 3.52
CA SER A 210 -15.31 -23.98 3.65
C SER A 210 -14.14 -23.48 2.77
N PRO A 211 -12.91 -23.92 3.00
CA PRO A 211 -11.76 -23.59 2.13
C PRO A 211 -12.02 -23.94 0.66
N GLU A 212 -12.63 -25.09 0.40
CA GLU A 212 -12.92 -25.61 -0.94
C GLU A 212 -14.01 -24.77 -1.63
N GLU A 213 -15.11 -24.47 -0.93
CA GLU A 213 -16.19 -23.64 -1.44
C GLU A 213 -15.73 -22.24 -1.78
N TYR A 214 -14.89 -21.65 -0.90
CA TYR A 214 -14.32 -20.32 -1.14
C TYR A 214 -13.40 -20.31 -2.37
N ALA A 215 -12.49 -21.29 -2.48
CA ALA A 215 -11.60 -21.40 -3.63
C ALA A 215 -12.41 -21.61 -4.94
N ALA A 216 -13.42 -22.46 -4.93
CA ALA A 216 -14.32 -22.65 -6.07
C ALA A 216 -15.08 -21.37 -6.45
N ARG A 217 -15.48 -20.55 -5.45
CA ARG A 217 -16.12 -19.26 -5.68
C ARG A 217 -15.18 -18.27 -6.39
N VAL A 218 -13.94 -18.15 -5.92
CA VAL A 218 -12.92 -17.29 -6.55
C VAL A 218 -12.58 -17.79 -7.95
N GLN A 219 -12.39 -19.10 -8.12
CA GLN A 219 -12.13 -19.75 -9.42
C GLN A 219 -13.23 -19.44 -10.44
N ALA A 220 -14.50 -19.61 -10.05
CA ALA A 220 -15.64 -19.30 -10.91
C ALA A 220 -15.72 -17.81 -11.25
N GLN A 221 -15.48 -16.92 -10.29
CA GLN A 221 -15.44 -15.47 -10.50
C GLN A 221 -14.31 -15.06 -11.46
N PHE A 222 -13.16 -15.75 -11.41
CA PHE A 222 -12.03 -15.55 -12.33
C PHE A 222 -12.18 -16.37 -13.63
N GLN A 223 -13.35 -16.99 -13.85
CA GLN A 223 -13.70 -17.77 -15.06
C GLN A 223 -12.72 -18.89 -15.38
N HIS A 224 -12.26 -19.60 -14.35
CA HIS A 224 -11.36 -20.77 -14.46
C HIS A 224 -10.03 -20.50 -15.20
N ARG A 225 -9.60 -19.24 -15.33
CA ARG A 225 -8.42 -18.87 -16.12
C ARG A 225 -7.08 -19.39 -15.56
N LEU A 226 -7.04 -19.72 -14.30
CA LEU A 226 -5.87 -20.34 -13.66
C LEU A 226 -6.08 -21.85 -13.40
N GLY A 227 -7.11 -22.47 -13.99
CA GLY A 227 -7.45 -23.86 -13.73
C GLY A 227 -8.07 -24.07 -12.36
N ALA A 228 -7.92 -25.24 -11.77
CA ALA A 228 -8.38 -25.52 -10.42
C ALA A 228 -7.58 -24.69 -9.40
N MET A 229 -8.30 -24.17 -8.41
CA MET A 229 -7.72 -23.33 -7.34
C MET A 229 -7.97 -23.96 -5.97
N GLN A 230 -6.99 -23.85 -5.08
CA GLN A 230 -7.06 -24.33 -3.71
C GLN A 230 -6.58 -23.27 -2.73
N LEU A 231 -7.27 -23.10 -1.60
CA LEU A 231 -6.86 -22.15 -0.59
C LEU A 231 -5.52 -22.58 0.05
N ALA A 232 -4.56 -21.66 0.09
CA ALA A 232 -3.25 -21.84 0.67
C ALA A 232 -3.07 -20.92 1.89
N GLY A 233 -3.52 -21.37 3.06
CA GLY A 233 -3.48 -20.61 4.31
C GLY A 233 -4.82 -20.00 4.69
N GLU A 234 -4.79 -18.94 5.46
CA GLU A 234 -5.97 -18.29 6.04
C GLU A 234 -6.52 -17.16 5.16
N ARG A 235 -7.79 -16.83 5.40
CA ARG A 235 -8.47 -15.65 4.86
C ARG A 235 -8.40 -14.53 5.90
N HIS A 236 -7.94 -13.36 5.49
CA HIS A 236 -7.84 -12.19 6.35
C HIS A 236 -8.81 -11.11 5.88
N ALA A 237 -9.63 -10.58 6.79
CA ALA A 237 -10.64 -9.57 6.47
C ALA A 237 -10.30 -8.21 7.10
N TYR A 238 -10.45 -7.14 6.33
CA TYR A 238 -10.16 -5.78 6.76
C TYR A 238 -11.25 -4.81 6.30
N PRO A 239 -11.69 -3.87 7.15
CA PRO A 239 -12.58 -2.79 6.72
C PRO A 239 -11.82 -1.83 5.79
N LEU A 240 -12.51 -1.37 4.75
CA LEU A 240 -11.98 -0.37 3.82
C LEU A 240 -12.27 1.04 4.31
N VAL A 241 -11.26 1.67 4.88
CA VAL A 241 -11.30 3.06 5.34
C VAL A 241 -10.11 3.81 4.77
N ALA A 242 -10.35 4.90 4.06
CA ALA A 242 -9.31 5.84 3.67
C ALA A 242 -9.20 6.97 4.69
N VAL A 243 -7.96 7.43 4.93
CA VAL A 243 -7.67 8.49 5.89
C VAL A 243 -6.68 9.47 5.27
N TYR A 244 -6.92 10.77 5.50
CA TYR A 244 -6.02 11.83 5.09
C TYR A 244 -5.86 12.84 6.24
N ALA A 245 -4.68 12.91 6.84
CA ALA A 245 -4.39 13.85 7.92
C ALA A 245 -4.39 15.29 7.40
N HIS A 246 -4.97 16.21 8.17
CA HIS A 246 -5.05 17.63 7.77
C HIS A 246 -3.69 18.32 7.76
N ARG A 247 -2.73 17.79 8.53
CA ARG A 247 -1.33 18.24 8.56
C ARG A 247 -0.42 17.03 8.67
N PHE A 248 0.71 17.04 7.98
CA PHE A 248 1.71 15.95 8.02
C PHE A 248 2.87 16.25 8.99
N ALA A 249 2.92 17.46 9.49
CA ALA A 249 3.82 17.86 10.56
C ALA A 249 3.16 18.87 11.50
N ALA A 250 3.63 18.91 12.72
CA ALA A 250 3.34 19.90 13.75
C ALA A 250 4.64 20.19 14.51
N THR A 251 4.59 21.05 15.54
CA THR A 251 5.76 21.29 16.39
C THR A 251 6.30 19.97 16.90
N ARG A 252 7.57 19.71 16.62
CA ARG A 252 8.32 18.50 17.06
C ARG A 252 7.67 17.16 16.70
N CYS A 253 6.80 17.15 15.69
CA CYS A 253 6.14 15.92 15.25
C CYS A 253 6.02 15.87 13.73
N ALA A 254 6.30 14.69 13.14
CA ALA A 254 6.00 14.35 11.77
C ALA A 254 5.14 13.07 11.72
N LEU A 255 4.18 13.02 10.78
CA LEU A 255 3.38 11.83 10.50
C LEU A 255 3.93 11.12 9.26
N LEU A 256 4.05 9.79 9.29
CA LEU A 256 4.48 8.96 8.18
C LEU A 256 3.51 7.80 7.90
N GLY A 257 3.55 7.29 6.66
CA GLY A 257 2.76 6.14 6.24
C GLY A 257 1.26 6.36 6.46
N ASP A 258 0.58 5.33 6.93
CA ASP A 258 -0.87 5.35 7.15
C ASP A 258 -1.32 6.35 8.23
N ALA A 259 -0.43 6.79 9.15
CA ALA A 259 -0.73 7.85 10.10
C ALA A 259 -0.95 9.20 9.41
N ALA A 260 -0.27 9.45 8.29
CA ALA A 260 -0.45 10.62 7.43
C ALA A 260 -1.53 10.38 6.37
N VAL A 261 -1.41 9.28 5.60
CA VAL A 261 -2.30 8.96 4.48
C VAL A 261 -2.53 7.45 4.40
N GLY A 262 -3.72 7.00 4.79
CA GLY A 262 -4.20 5.64 4.55
C GLY A 262 -5.06 5.59 3.28
N MET A 263 -4.61 4.90 2.25
CA MET A 263 -5.27 4.84 0.94
C MET A 263 -6.09 3.56 0.75
N HIS A 264 -7.03 3.61 -0.20
CA HIS A 264 -7.68 2.40 -0.72
C HIS A 264 -6.65 1.53 -1.46
N PRO A 265 -6.65 0.20 -1.28
CA PRO A 265 -5.62 -0.69 -1.82
C PRO A 265 -5.63 -0.84 -3.35
N VAL A 266 -6.74 -0.51 -4.04
CA VAL A 266 -6.94 -0.74 -5.48
C VAL A 266 -5.82 -0.22 -6.39
N THR A 267 -5.12 0.83 -5.99
CA THR A 267 -4.02 1.40 -6.77
C THR A 267 -2.64 0.97 -6.30
N ALA A 268 -2.55 0.14 -5.24
CA ALA A 268 -1.30 -0.34 -4.64
C ALA A 268 -0.29 0.75 -4.24
N HIS A 269 -0.75 2.00 -4.04
CA HIS A 269 0.13 3.15 -3.77
C HIS A 269 0.45 3.37 -2.29
N GLY A 270 -0.31 2.80 -1.34
CA GLY A 270 -0.19 3.14 0.08
C GLY A 270 1.22 2.99 0.64
N TYR A 271 1.82 1.80 0.50
CA TYR A 271 3.17 1.53 0.98
C TYR A 271 4.24 2.34 0.23
N ASN A 272 4.10 2.45 -1.09
CA ASN A 272 5.02 3.21 -1.94
C ASN A 272 5.01 4.71 -1.58
N LEU A 273 3.83 5.27 -1.31
CA LEU A 273 3.68 6.64 -0.83
C LEU A 273 4.30 6.82 0.56
N GLY A 274 4.14 5.84 1.46
CA GLY A 274 4.80 5.81 2.76
C GLY A 274 6.32 5.90 2.63
N LEU A 275 6.95 5.08 1.75
CA LEU A 275 8.38 5.12 1.49
C LEU A 275 8.84 6.43 0.85
N ALA A 276 8.03 7.03 -0.04
CA ALA A 276 8.32 8.37 -0.56
C ALA A 276 8.32 9.43 0.55
N GLY A 277 7.42 9.31 1.52
CA GLY A 277 7.40 10.14 2.72
C GLY A 277 8.65 9.96 3.59
N VAL A 278 9.07 8.69 3.82
CA VAL A 278 10.32 8.37 4.53
C VAL A 278 11.50 9.04 3.83
N HIS A 279 11.62 8.88 2.51
CA HIS A 279 12.71 9.50 1.74
C HIS A 279 12.74 11.02 1.89
N SER A 280 11.59 11.69 1.72
CA SER A 280 11.48 13.14 1.81
C SER A 280 11.80 13.67 3.22
N LEU A 281 11.28 13.01 4.27
CA LEU A 281 11.59 13.39 5.65
C LEU A 281 13.07 13.17 5.98
N THR A 282 13.63 12.03 5.57
CA THR A 282 15.07 11.74 5.78
C THR A 282 15.95 12.81 5.14
N GLN A 283 15.65 13.24 3.91
CA GLN A 283 16.39 14.32 3.23
C GLN A 283 16.33 15.63 4.04
N ALA A 284 15.13 16.00 4.51
CA ALA A 284 14.97 17.22 5.32
C ALA A 284 15.76 17.16 6.63
N LEU A 285 15.68 16.03 7.34
CA LEU A 285 16.38 15.84 8.62
C LEU A 285 17.90 15.77 8.45
N THR A 286 18.41 15.06 7.42
CA THR A 286 19.84 14.98 7.14
C THR A 286 20.40 16.35 6.81
N ALA A 287 19.72 17.14 5.97
CA ALA A 287 20.13 18.49 5.65
C ALA A 287 20.09 19.44 6.86
N ALA A 288 19.12 19.26 7.76
CA ALA A 288 19.06 20.02 9.02
C ALA A 288 20.18 19.64 9.97
N HIS A 289 20.44 18.35 10.14
CA HIS A 289 21.52 17.85 11.00
C HIS A 289 22.88 18.36 10.54
N ALA A 290 23.17 18.33 9.24
CA ALA A 290 24.42 18.83 8.67
C ALA A 290 24.67 20.33 8.96
N ARG A 291 23.62 21.10 9.23
CA ARG A 291 23.70 22.53 9.59
C ARG A 291 23.60 22.79 11.09
N GLY A 292 23.55 21.75 11.92
CA GLY A 292 23.32 21.87 13.36
C GLY A 292 21.94 22.46 13.72
N ALA A 293 20.95 22.37 12.82
CA ALA A 293 19.63 22.91 13.05
C ALA A 293 18.80 21.98 13.97
N ASP A 294 17.84 22.58 14.68
CA ASP A 294 16.90 21.83 15.51
C ASP A 294 15.96 20.96 14.64
N LEU A 295 16.10 19.64 14.74
CA LEU A 295 15.35 18.67 13.92
C LEU A 295 13.83 18.74 14.13
N GLY A 296 13.37 19.23 15.29
CA GLY A 296 11.95 19.42 15.60
C GLY A 296 11.38 20.77 15.15
N ALA A 297 12.22 21.67 14.64
CA ALA A 297 11.79 23.00 14.23
C ALA A 297 10.82 22.96 13.04
N ALA A 298 9.83 23.85 13.04
CA ALA A 298 8.86 23.97 11.95
C ALA A 298 9.53 24.22 10.59
N SER A 299 10.59 25.01 10.54
CA SER A 299 11.36 25.30 9.33
C SER A 299 12.00 24.06 8.69
N VAL A 300 12.25 22.99 9.48
CA VAL A 300 12.79 21.70 9.02
C VAL A 300 11.65 20.77 8.57
N LEU A 301 10.55 20.72 9.31
CA LEU A 301 9.46 19.77 9.08
C LEU A 301 8.45 20.25 8.01
N GLU A 302 8.26 21.55 7.87
CA GLU A 302 7.28 22.11 6.94
C GLU A 302 7.59 21.86 5.46
N PRO A 303 8.85 21.94 4.97
CA PRO A 303 9.20 21.53 3.60
C PRO A 303 8.83 20.09 3.31
N TYR A 304 9.09 19.17 4.25
CA TYR A 304 8.62 17.78 4.17
C TYR A 304 7.09 17.73 4.05
N ALA A 305 6.38 18.35 4.98
CA ALA A 305 4.91 18.30 5.03
C ALA A 305 4.29 18.82 3.74
N ARG A 306 4.74 19.98 3.23
CA ARG A 306 4.25 20.57 1.98
C ARG A 306 4.59 19.71 0.76
N GLY A 307 5.83 19.21 0.67
CA GLY A 307 6.27 18.38 -0.44
C GLY A 307 5.51 17.06 -0.51
N HIS A 308 5.38 16.38 0.63
CA HIS A 308 4.65 15.12 0.72
C HIS A 308 3.14 15.29 0.49
N HIS A 309 2.54 16.39 0.98
CA HIS A 309 1.14 16.72 0.71
C HIS A 309 0.88 16.93 -0.79
N ARG A 310 1.73 17.71 -1.48
CA ARG A 310 1.62 17.92 -2.95
C ARG A 310 1.69 16.63 -3.74
N HIS A 311 2.48 15.66 -3.27
CA HIS A 311 2.59 14.35 -3.90
C HIS A 311 1.41 13.43 -3.55
N ALA A 312 1.00 13.39 -2.29
CA ALA A 312 -0.02 12.49 -1.78
C ALA A 312 -1.45 12.87 -2.22
N TRP A 313 -1.77 14.16 -2.23
CA TRP A 313 -3.13 14.64 -2.48
C TRP A 313 -3.70 14.20 -3.83
N PRO A 314 -3.01 14.39 -4.98
CA PRO A 314 -3.54 13.95 -6.27
C PRO A 314 -3.73 12.43 -6.33
N LEU A 315 -2.82 11.65 -5.75
CA LEU A 315 -2.93 10.19 -5.69
C LEU A 315 -4.12 9.75 -4.85
N TYR A 316 -4.32 10.37 -3.68
CA TYR A 316 -5.45 10.09 -2.79
C TYR A 316 -6.78 10.41 -3.47
N GLN A 317 -6.91 11.59 -4.08
CA GLN A 317 -8.12 12.00 -4.77
C GLN A 317 -8.39 11.17 -6.02
N GLY A 318 -7.34 10.89 -6.81
CA GLY A 318 -7.44 10.03 -7.99
C GLY A 318 -7.89 8.61 -7.65
N THR A 319 -7.32 8.01 -6.60
CA THR A 319 -7.74 6.69 -6.10
C THR A 319 -9.21 6.69 -5.67
N ASN A 320 -9.63 7.68 -4.88
CA ASN A 320 -11.02 7.79 -4.44
C ASN A 320 -11.98 8.01 -5.61
N ALA A 321 -11.58 8.79 -6.64
CA ALA A 321 -12.38 9.00 -7.85
C ALA A 321 -12.53 7.69 -8.65
N ILE A 322 -11.44 6.93 -8.81
CA ILE A 322 -11.48 5.60 -9.47
C ILE A 322 -12.44 4.68 -8.71
N VAL A 323 -12.26 4.55 -7.39
CA VAL A 323 -13.12 3.68 -6.58
C VAL A 323 -14.60 4.06 -6.74
N ARG A 324 -14.93 5.34 -6.60
CA ARG A 324 -16.31 5.82 -6.79
C ARG A 324 -16.84 5.53 -8.20
N LEU A 325 -16.03 5.78 -9.23
CA LEU A 325 -16.43 5.51 -10.61
C LEU A 325 -16.73 4.03 -10.85
N TYR A 326 -15.91 3.13 -10.28
CA TYR A 326 -16.03 1.70 -10.52
C TYR A 326 -16.98 0.96 -9.57
N THR A 327 -17.40 1.59 -8.47
CA THR A 327 -18.37 1.04 -7.51
C THR A 327 -19.77 1.64 -7.64
N ASP A 328 -19.97 2.66 -8.47
CA ASP A 328 -21.27 3.31 -8.68
C ASP A 328 -22.04 2.65 -9.81
N ASP A 329 -23.21 2.09 -9.50
CA ASP A 329 -24.05 1.31 -10.41
C ASP A 329 -24.99 2.14 -11.27
N ARG A 330 -25.02 3.46 -11.08
CA ARG A 330 -25.89 4.33 -11.88
C ARG A 330 -25.50 4.34 -13.36
N PRO A 331 -26.44 4.61 -14.29
CA PRO A 331 -26.19 4.53 -15.73
C PRO A 331 -25.05 5.43 -16.20
N LEU A 332 -24.94 6.66 -15.68
CA LEU A 332 -23.93 7.63 -16.11
C LEU A 332 -22.50 7.20 -15.71
N PRO A 333 -22.21 6.80 -14.47
CA PRO A 333 -20.91 6.21 -14.11
C PRO A 333 -20.52 4.98 -14.94
N LYS A 334 -21.49 4.12 -15.29
CA LYS A 334 -21.26 2.97 -16.18
C LYS A 334 -20.78 3.37 -17.56
N LEU A 335 -21.42 4.38 -18.17
CA LEU A 335 -21.01 4.91 -19.48
C LEU A 335 -19.63 5.57 -19.42
N LEU A 336 -19.38 6.38 -18.39
CA LEU A 336 -18.08 7.04 -18.19
C LEU A 336 -16.96 6.02 -18.02
N ARG A 337 -17.19 4.95 -17.27
CA ARG A 337 -16.23 3.86 -17.06
C ARG A 337 -15.87 3.16 -18.36
N GLN A 338 -16.89 2.83 -19.18
CA GLN A 338 -16.68 2.24 -20.50
C GLN A 338 -15.89 3.19 -21.42
N ALA A 339 -16.23 4.48 -21.40
CA ALA A 339 -15.50 5.48 -22.16
C ALA A 339 -14.05 5.65 -21.70
N VAL A 340 -13.78 5.62 -20.39
CA VAL A 340 -12.43 5.69 -19.82
C VAL A 340 -11.61 4.46 -20.23
N LEU A 341 -12.15 3.25 -20.12
CA LEU A 341 -11.44 2.03 -20.52
C LEU A 341 -11.19 1.97 -22.02
N ALA A 342 -12.20 2.29 -22.84
CA ALA A 342 -12.04 2.34 -24.30
C ALA A 342 -11.06 3.45 -24.73
N GLY A 343 -11.13 4.62 -24.08
CA GLY A 343 -10.25 5.75 -24.33
C GLY A 343 -8.81 5.50 -23.87
N SER A 344 -8.61 4.87 -22.72
CA SER A 344 -7.26 4.60 -22.18
C SER A 344 -6.44 3.69 -23.07
N ASN A 345 -7.07 2.73 -23.76
CA ASN A 345 -6.40 1.90 -24.75
C ASN A 345 -6.03 2.67 -26.04
N ARG A 346 -6.74 3.77 -26.35
CA ARG A 346 -6.56 4.59 -27.55
C ARG A 346 -5.76 5.88 -27.32
N LEU A 347 -5.56 6.28 -26.07
CA LEU A 347 -4.86 7.51 -25.69
C LEU A 347 -3.52 7.18 -25.02
N PRO A 348 -2.41 7.05 -25.78
CA PRO A 348 -1.09 6.73 -25.25
C PRO A 348 -0.63 7.63 -24.10
N PRO A 349 -0.91 8.97 -24.07
CA PRO A 349 -0.51 9.81 -22.96
C PRO A 349 -1.15 9.43 -21.61
N LEU A 350 -2.44 9.06 -21.62
CA LEU A 350 -3.14 8.66 -20.41
C LEU A 350 -2.61 7.32 -19.88
N LYS A 351 -2.39 6.36 -20.77
CA LYS A 351 -1.77 5.07 -20.43
C LYS A 351 -0.36 5.28 -19.87
N GLY A 352 0.45 6.14 -20.49
CA GLY A 352 1.79 6.51 -20.03
C GLY A 352 1.77 7.13 -18.63
N LEU A 353 0.80 7.97 -18.31
CA LEU A 353 0.64 8.55 -16.98
C LEU A 353 0.33 7.47 -15.93
N ILE A 354 -0.57 6.54 -16.22
CA ILE A 354 -0.91 5.44 -15.29
C ILE A 354 0.32 4.54 -15.07
N VAL A 355 1.00 4.14 -16.14
CA VAL A 355 2.22 3.32 -16.07
C VAL A 355 3.33 4.04 -15.29
N SER A 356 3.48 5.35 -15.47
CA SER A 356 4.47 6.13 -14.71
C SER A 356 4.18 6.15 -13.21
N GLN A 357 2.91 6.14 -12.82
CA GLN A 357 2.51 6.02 -11.42
C GLN A 357 2.79 4.62 -10.88
N LEU A 358 2.48 3.57 -11.64
CA LEU A 358 2.72 2.17 -11.24
C LEU A 358 4.22 1.85 -11.15
N THR A 359 5.04 2.34 -12.07
CA THR A 359 6.49 2.15 -12.04
C THR A 359 7.21 3.12 -11.10
N GLY A 360 6.56 4.22 -10.72
CA GLY A 360 7.15 5.33 -9.97
C GLY A 360 8.17 6.15 -10.80
N ARG A 361 8.17 5.99 -12.13
CA ARG A 361 9.06 6.73 -13.04
C ARG A 361 8.27 7.79 -13.78
N ARG A 362 8.88 8.96 -14.00
CA ARG A 362 8.30 10.00 -14.87
C ARG A 362 8.28 9.50 -16.31
N PRO A 363 7.20 9.74 -17.10
CA PRO A 363 7.22 9.44 -18.52
C PRO A 363 8.39 10.22 -19.16
N ALA A 364 9.14 9.55 -20.01
CA ALA A 364 10.03 10.27 -20.94
C ALA A 364 9.12 11.00 -21.94
N TRP A 365 8.87 12.28 -21.73
CA TRP A 365 8.26 13.12 -22.76
C TRP A 365 9.23 13.16 -23.92
N PRO A 366 8.80 12.93 -25.17
CA PRO A 366 9.65 13.23 -26.31
C PRO A 366 10.04 14.70 -26.20
N THR A 367 11.33 14.96 -26.03
CA THR A 367 11.88 16.28 -26.21
C THR A 367 11.46 16.72 -27.60
N LEU A 368 10.56 17.70 -27.71
CA LEU A 368 10.40 18.47 -28.95
C LEU A 368 11.77 19.04 -29.22
N ALA A 369 12.44 18.49 -30.23
CA ALA A 369 13.69 19.05 -30.71
C ALA A 369 13.45 20.51 -31.12
N PRO A 370 14.44 21.42 -30.87
CA PRO A 370 14.31 22.85 -31.15
C PRO A 370 14.05 23.13 -32.61
#